data_56ef30587bbf340ef2793a65a10e85a7
#
_entry.id   56ef30587bbf340ef2793a65a10e85a7
#
_cell.length_a   1.000
_cell.length_b   1.000
_cell.length_c   1.000
_cell.angle_alpha   90.00
_cell.angle_beta   90.00
_cell.angle_gamma   90.00
#
_symmetry.space_group_name_H-M   'P 1'
#
loop_
_entity.id
_entity.type
_entity.pdbx_description
1 polymer ?
#
loop_
_entity_poly.entity_id
_entity_poly.type
_entity_poly.pdbx_seq_one_letter_code
_entity_poly.pdbx_strand_id
1 'polypeptide(L)'
;YTTLFRSALNAYIAELHARALEKHKELVLEQALITPKLILKRVFGKDTEMRTLLGTMREGIKEMETLAGIDYSPVTINRYKNVVKKLQLLIPSYYGKEDVTFHELTPEFIRAFDIYLKTEAGLCRNTIVRYMKCFKKFTNMALAKEWMRKNPFYGYKMEQDETDPVFLTYDELQTVMKKKFTIPRLELVRDVFVFACFTFLALVNNSLIIRTLKMAIN
;
A
#
# COMPACT_ATOMS: atom_id res chain seq x y z
N TYR A 1 35.56 -28.89 9.72
CA TYR A 1 34.69 -27.76 9.35
C TYR A 1 34.05 -27.09 10.57
N THR A 2 33.64 -27.84 11.60
CA THR A 2 32.95 -27.31 12.79
C THR A 2 33.81 -26.44 13.70
N THR A 3 35.12 -26.73 13.82
CA THR A 3 36.05 -25.98 14.69
C THR A 3 36.41 -24.61 14.12
N LEU A 4 36.63 -24.49 12.82
CA LEU A 4 36.90 -23.21 12.14
C LEU A 4 35.67 -22.27 12.20
N PHE A 5 34.48 -22.83 12.01
CA PHE A 5 33.24 -22.05 12.12
C PHE A 5 33.01 -21.53 13.56
N ARG A 6 33.25 -22.37 14.57
CA ARG A 6 33.19 -21.96 16.00
C ARG A 6 34.20 -20.88 16.34
N SER A 7 35.44 -21.00 15.84
CA SER A 7 36.50 -20.01 16.04
C SER A 7 36.11 -18.65 15.41
N ALA A 8 35.64 -18.64 14.18
CA ALA A 8 35.17 -17.41 13.50
C ALA A 8 33.98 -16.80 14.19
N LEU A 9 33.02 -17.60 14.66
CA LEU A 9 31.85 -17.12 15.40
C LEU A 9 32.26 -16.49 16.74
N ASN A 10 33.14 -17.15 17.48
CA ASN A 10 33.64 -16.62 18.75
C ASN A 10 34.42 -15.32 18.58
N ALA A 11 35.24 -15.20 17.53
CA ALA A 11 35.95 -14.00 17.19
C ALA A 11 34.96 -12.84 16.87
N TYR A 12 33.91 -13.12 16.11
CA TYR A 12 32.87 -12.13 15.82
C TYR A 12 32.09 -11.70 17.07
N ILE A 13 31.77 -12.64 17.96
CA ILE A 13 31.10 -12.32 19.24
C ILE A 13 32.02 -11.46 20.12
N ALA A 14 33.31 -11.77 20.19
CA ALA A 14 34.28 -10.97 20.93
C ALA A 14 34.40 -9.55 20.38
N GLU A 15 34.41 -9.38 19.06
CA GLU A 15 34.41 -8.08 18.39
C GLU A 15 33.15 -7.27 18.72
N LEU A 16 31.95 -7.90 18.64
CA LEU A 16 30.71 -7.25 19.00
C LEU A 16 30.69 -6.80 20.48
N HIS A 17 31.20 -7.65 21.36
CA HIS A 17 31.30 -7.34 22.77
C HIS A 17 32.22 -6.14 23.02
N ALA A 18 33.39 -6.08 22.37
CA ALA A 18 34.32 -4.97 22.46
C ALA A 18 33.68 -3.65 21.96
N ARG A 19 32.99 -3.69 20.83
CA ARG A 19 32.26 -2.52 20.29
C ARG A 19 31.15 -2.05 21.25
N ALA A 20 30.41 -3.00 21.86
CA ALA A 20 29.35 -2.65 22.81
C ALA A 20 29.92 -1.96 24.06
N LEU A 21 31.05 -2.44 24.59
CA LEU A 21 31.73 -1.81 25.72
C LEU A 21 32.26 -0.42 25.38
N GLU A 22 32.82 -0.23 24.19
CA GLU A 22 33.28 1.07 23.71
C GLU A 22 32.14 2.07 23.65
N LYS A 23 31.00 1.69 23.02
CA LYS A 23 29.82 2.54 22.92
C LYS A 23 29.15 2.79 24.28
N HIS A 24 29.21 1.86 25.18
CA HIS A 24 28.78 2.07 26.56
C HIS A 24 29.64 3.14 27.26
N LYS A 25 30.98 3.07 27.13
CA LYS A 25 31.88 4.09 27.69
C LYS A 25 31.62 5.49 27.10
N GLU A 26 31.42 5.60 25.80
CA GLU A 26 31.04 6.86 25.15
C GLU A 26 29.75 7.44 25.76
N LEU A 27 28.71 6.61 25.97
CA LEU A 27 27.44 7.06 26.56
C LEU A 27 27.57 7.48 28.01
N VAL A 28 28.47 6.83 28.78
CA VAL A 28 28.79 7.25 30.16
C VAL A 28 29.43 8.64 30.18
N LEU A 29 30.37 8.88 29.28
CA LEU A 29 31.04 10.20 29.13
C LEU A 29 30.07 11.30 28.70
N GLU A 30 29.09 10.97 27.84
CA GLU A 30 28.04 11.88 27.40
C GLU A 30 26.94 12.13 28.45
N GLN A 31 27.01 11.47 29.61
CA GLN A 31 25.98 11.50 30.67
C GLN A 31 24.57 11.17 30.14
N ALA A 32 24.49 10.38 29.07
CA ALA A 32 23.22 9.96 28.48
C ALA A 32 22.55 8.87 29.30
N LEU A 33 21.21 8.80 29.25
CA LEU A 33 20.46 7.74 29.90
C LEU A 33 20.76 6.40 29.20
N ILE A 34 21.55 5.55 29.86
CA ILE A 34 22.03 4.30 29.28
C ILE A 34 20.91 3.28 29.30
N THR A 35 20.42 2.92 28.11
CA THR A 35 19.49 1.83 27.89
C THR A 35 20.10 0.78 26.97
N PRO A 36 19.76 -0.52 27.11
CA PRO A 36 20.23 -1.55 26.19
C PRO A 36 19.90 -1.22 24.71
N LYS A 37 18.75 -0.60 24.49
CA LYS A 37 18.29 -0.15 23.15
C LYS A 37 19.20 0.91 22.55
N LEU A 38 19.69 1.85 23.37
CA LEU A 38 20.60 2.92 22.93
C LEU A 38 21.99 2.37 22.59
N ILE A 39 22.50 1.42 23.40
CA ILE A 39 23.77 0.74 23.11
C ILE A 39 23.67 -0.01 21.79
N LEU A 40 22.64 -0.82 21.58
CA LEU A 40 22.41 -1.54 20.33
C LEU A 40 22.33 -0.59 19.15
N LYS A 41 21.64 0.54 19.29
CA LYS A 41 21.55 1.60 18.27
C LYS A 41 22.93 2.15 17.90
N ARG A 42 23.83 2.35 18.87
CA ARG A 42 25.20 2.87 18.62
C ARG A 42 26.15 1.82 18.07
N VAL A 43 26.02 0.56 18.48
CA VAL A 43 26.87 -0.56 18.03
C VAL A 43 26.60 -0.93 16.57
N PHE A 44 25.34 -1.03 16.21
CA PHE A 44 24.94 -1.45 14.86
C PHE A 44 24.67 -0.30 13.89
N GLY A 45 24.81 0.96 14.37
CA GLY A 45 24.57 2.16 13.56
C GLY A 45 23.12 2.26 13.09
N LYS A 46 22.47 3.38 13.33
CA LYS A 46 21.09 3.74 12.91
C LYS A 46 20.00 2.72 13.22
N ASP A 47 19.02 3.19 13.94
CA ASP A 47 17.66 2.62 14.16
C ASP A 47 17.50 1.13 13.77
N THR A 48 18.03 0.25 14.60
CA THR A 48 17.60 -1.15 14.65
C THR A 48 16.27 -1.29 15.42
N GLU A 49 15.36 -0.35 15.25
CA GLU A 49 13.97 -0.73 15.33
C GLU A 49 13.75 -1.60 14.10
N MET A 50 13.65 -2.91 14.33
CA MET A 50 13.24 -3.85 13.28
C MET A 50 11.87 -3.40 12.79
N ARG A 51 11.87 -2.51 11.79
CA ARG A 51 10.63 -1.99 11.24
C ARG A 51 9.92 -3.11 10.53
N THR A 52 8.75 -3.42 11.04
CA THR A 52 7.90 -4.46 10.49
C THR A 52 7.08 -3.91 9.33
N LEU A 53 6.70 -4.78 8.42
CA LEU A 53 5.93 -4.41 7.23
C LEU A 53 4.57 -3.83 7.60
N LEU A 54 3.77 -4.56 8.39
CA LEU A 54 2.42 -4.13 8.74
C LEU A 54 2.44 -2.90 9.66
N GLY A 55 3.41 -2.84 10.59
CA GLY A 55 3.62 -1.67 11.45
C GLY A 55 3.85 -0.41 10.63
N THR A 56 4.80 -0.46 9.69
CA THR A 56 5.13 0.67 8.81
C THR A 56 3.97 1.04 7.87
N MET A 57 3.26 0.05 7.34
CA MET A 57 2.08 0.32 6.50
C MET A 57 0.96 1.01 7.28
N ARG A 58 0.72 0.61 8.55
CA ARG A 58 -0.27 1.27 9.40
C ARG A 58 0.11 2.71 9.74
N GLU A 59 1.39 2.97 10.04
CA GLU A 59 1.90 4.33 10.24
C GLU A 59 1.70 5.19 9.00
N GLY A 60 2.10 4.71 7.82
CA GLY A 60 1.92 5.43 6.57
C GLY A 60 0.43 5.65 6.21
N ILE A 61 -0.47 4.73 6.58
CA ILE A 61 -1.91 4.93 6.41
C ILE A 61 -2.42 6.05 7.34
N LYS A 62 -1.96 6.11 8.59
CA LYS A 62 -2.32 7.20 9.50
C LYS A 62 -1.88 8.56 8.95
N GLU A 63 -0.67 8.65 8.40
CA GLU A 63 -0.21 9.86 7.72
C GLU A 63 -1.10 10.24 6.53
N MET A 64 -1.52 9.25 5.71
CA MET A 64 -2.45 9.50 4.61
C MET A 64 -3.84 9.95 5.11
N GLU A 65 -4.28 9.48 6.27
CA GLU A 65 -5.55 9.89 6.88
C GLU A 65 -5.54 11.36 7.31
N THR A 66 -4.41 11.86 7.82
CA THR A 66 -4.28 13.30 8.17
C THR A 66 -4.35 14.21 6.94
N LEU A 67 -3.99 13.68 5.75
CA LEU A 67 -4.03 14.40 4.47
C LEU A 67 -5.27 14.03 3.63
N ALA A 68 -6.27 13.41 4.26
CA ALA A 68 -7.50 13.02 3.58
C ALA A 68 -8.28 14.24 3.08
N GLY A 69 -8.65 14.23 1.81
CA GLY A 69 -9.34 15.35 1.14
C GLY A 69 -8.42 16.43 0.59
N ILE A 70 -7.13 16.42 0.92
CA ILE A 70 -6.09 17.31 0.35
C ILE A 70 -5.30 16.50 -0.70
N ASP A 71 -4.47 15.55 -0.27
CA ASP A 71 -3.60 14.78 -1.15
C ASP A 71 -4.15 13.37 -1.45
N TYR A 72 -4.95 12.82 -0.54
CA TYR A 72 -5.47 11.46 -0.65
C TYR A 72 -6.99 11.43 -0.60
N SER A 73 -7.59 10.75 -1.59
CA SER A 73 -9.03 10.45 -1.52
C SER A 73 -9.32 9.36 -0.49
N PRO A 74 -10.50 9.38 0.18
CA PRO A 74 -10.91 8.32 1.11
C PRO A 74 -10.90 6.92 0.46
N VAL A 75 -11.21 6.83 -0.83
CA VAL A 75 -11.16 5.57 -1.60
C VAL A 75 -9.73 5.03 -1.70
N THR A 76 -8.75 5.91 -1.89
CA THR A 76 -7.34 5.54 -1.93
C THR A 76 -6.87 5.01 -0.57
N ILE A 77 -7.18 5.69 0.51
CA ILE A 77 -6.84 5.28 1.88
C ILE A 77 -7.46 3.91 2.19
N ASN A 78 -8.73 3.72 1.84
CA ASN A 78 -9.41 2.44 2.06
C ASN A 78 -8.77 1.28 1.28
N ARG A 79 -8.23 1.57 0.09
CA ARG A 79 -7.46 0.58 -0.69
C ARG A 79 -6.21 0.11 0.08
N TYR A 80 -5.43 1.03 0.66
CA TYR A 80 -4.27 0.67 1.48
C TYR A 80 -4.66 -0.15 2.71
N LYS A 81 -5.73 0.22 3.41
CA LYS A 81 -6.28 -0.56 4.53
C LYS A 81 -6.63 -1.99 4.12
N ASN A 82 -7.24 -2.16 2.95
CA ASN A 82 -7.58 -3.48 2.43
C ASN A 82 -6.34 -4.32 2.10
N VAL A 83 -5.28 -3.72 1.57
CA VAL A 83 -4.00 -4.42 1.34
C VAL A 83 -3.42 -4.91 2.67
N VAL A 84 -3.39 -4.06 3.71
CA VAL A 84 -2.93 -4.46 5.05
C VAL A 84 -3.74 -5.63 5.59
N LYS A 85 -5.08 -5.59 5.49
CA LYS A 85 -5.95 -6.69 5.92
C LYS A 85 -5.61 -8.02 5.21
N LYS A 86 -5.35 -7.98 3.90
CA LYS A 86 -4.97 -9.18 3.14
C LYS A 86 -3.59 -9.70 3.52
N LEU A 87 -2.62 -8.82 3.72
CA LEU A 87 -1.29 -9.21 4.21
C LEU A 87 -1.35 -9.79 5.63
N GLN A 88 -2.19 -9.23 6.53
CA GLN A 88 -2.40 -9.78 7.88
C GLN A 88 -2.92 -11.21 7.89
N LEU A 89 -3.69 -11.62 6.89
CA LEU A 89 -4.16 -12.98 6.75
C LEU A 89 -3.10 -13.92 6.17
N LEU A 90 -2.29 -13.44 5.22
CA LEU A 90 -1.29 -14.27 4.56
C LEU A 90 -0.02 -14.45 5.40
N ILE A 91 0.47 -13.41 6.08
CA ILE A 91 1.76 -13.45 6.79
C ILE A 91 1.82 -14.59 7.83
N PRO A 92 0.80 -14.80 8.69
CA PRO A 92 0.83 -15.91 9.64
C PRO A 92 0.84 -17.28 8.97
N SER A 93 0.12 -17.44 7.86
CA SER A 93 0.08 -18.68 7.09
C SER A 93 1.41 -18.98 6.39
N TYR A 94 2.10 -17.95 5.89
CA TYR A 94 3.33 -18.12 5.13
C TYR A 94 4.60 -18.15 6.00
N TYR A 95 4.68 -17.30 7.03
CA TYR A 95 5.86 -17.14 7.88
C TYR A 95 5.68 -17.71 9.30
N GLY A 96 4.47 -18.08 9.71
CA GLY A 96 4.17 -18.49 11.10
C GLY A 96 4.34 -17.36 12.13
N LYS A 97 4.31 -16.10 11.71
CA LYS A 97 4.52 -14.89 12.53
C LYS A 97 3.36 -13.91 12.30
N GLU A 98 3.10 -13.04 13.27
CA GLU A 98 2.06 -11.99 13.13
C GLU A 98 2.47 -10.85 12.18
N ASP A 99 3.77 -10.54 12.09
CA ASP A 99 4.33 -9.53 11.21
C ASP A 99 5.75 -9.93 10.78
N VAL A 100 6.26 -9.31 9.72
CA VAL A 100 7.58 -9.59 9.15
C VAL A 100 8.38 -8.31 8.98
N THR A 101 9.71 -8.44 9.08
CA THR A 101 10.62 -7.33 8.79
C THR A 101 10.82 -7.17 7.29
N PHE A 102 11.22 -5.98 6.85
CA PHE A 102 11.52 -5.75 5.43
C PHE A 102 12.68 -6.62 4.91
N HIS A 103 13.59 -7.07 5.77
CA HIS A 103 14.68 -7.97 5.39
C HIS A 103 14.22 -9.39 5.04
N GLU A 104 13.08 -9.82 5.60
CA GLU A 104 12.49 -11.15 5.38
C GLU A 104 11.65 -11.20 4.10
N LEU A 105 11.36 -10.06 3.46
CA LEU A 105 10.57 -10.02 2.24
C LEU A 105 11.38 -10.53 1.05
N THR A 106 10.91 -11.63 0.47
CA THR A 106 11.52 -12.27 -0.70
C THR A 106 10.63 -12.15 -1.95
N PRO A 107 11.18 -12.33 -3.17
CA PRO A 107 10.37 -12.40 -4.39
C PRO A 107 9.33 -13.51 -4.35
N GLU A 108 9.62 -14.63 -3.67
CA GLU A 108 8.69 -15.74 -3.49
C GLU A 108 7.47 -15.33 -2.68
N PHE A 109 7.65 -14.50 -1.65
CA PHE A 109 6.52 -13.95 -0.88
C PHE A 109 5.62 -13.05 -1.76
N ILE A 110 6.21 -12.25 -2.66
CA ILE A 110 5.42 -11.43 -3.59
C ILE A 110 4.56 -12.32 -4.51
N ARG A 111 5.12 -13.43 -4.99
CA ARG A 111 4.37 -14.42 -5.79
C ARG A 111 3.30 -15.12 -4.98
N ALA A 112 3.61 -15.51 -3.74
CA ALA A 112 2.63 -16.13 -2.84
C ALA A 112 1.45 -15.18 -2.55
N PHE A 113 1.73 -13.88 -2.36
CA PHE A 113 0.69 -12.87 -2.18
C PHE A 113 -0.17 -12.70 -3.44
N ASP A 114 0.42 -12.70 -4.63
CA ASP A 114 -0.32 -12.65 -5.90
C ASP A 114 -1.25 -13.88 -6.06
N ILE A 115 -0.75 -15.08 -5.76
CA ILE A 115 -1.54 -16.32 -5.81
C ILE A 115 -2.69 -16.24 -4.80
N TYR A 116 -2.42 -15.86 -3.56
CA TYR A 116 -3.44 -15.70 -2.51
C TYR A 116 -4.55 -14.73 -2.94
N LEU A 117 -4.19 -13.59 -3.55
CA LEU A 117 -5.16 -12.61 -4.02
C LEU A 117 -6.05 -13.15 -5.15
N LYS A 118 -5.52 -14.07 -5.99
CA LYS A 118 -6.25 -14.73 -7.08
C LYS A 118 -7.16 -15.85 -6.57
N THR A 119 -6.64 -16.73 -5.73
CA THR A 119 -7.31 -17.98 -5.32
C THR A 119 -8.23 -17.78 -4.14
N GLU A 120 -7.68 -17.32 -3.00
CA GLU A 120 -8.46 -17.22 -1.77
C GLU A 120 -9.27 -15.92 -1.66
N ALA A 121 -8.68 -14.80 -2.12
CA ALA A 121 -9.38 -13.52 -2.10
C ALA A 121 -10.31 -13.32 -3.30
N GLY A 122 -10.20 -14.12 -4.37
CA GLY A 122 -11.08 -14.09 -5.55
C GLY A 122 -11.09 -12.76 -6.30
N LEU A 123 -9.97 -12.04 -6.31
CA LEU A 123 -9.90 -10.70 -6.90
C LEU A 123 -9.57 -10.76 -8.39
N CYS A 124 -10.18 -9.86 -9.19
CA CYS A 124 -9.83 -9.70 -10.58
C CYS A 124 -8.44 -9.09 -10.76
N ARG A 125 -7.79 -9.40 -11.90
CA ARG A 125 -6.39 -9.04 -12.21
C ARG A 125 -6.10 -7.55 -12.01
N ASN A 126 -6.95 -6.67 -12.50
CA ASN A 126 -6.76 -5.22 -12.37
C ASN A 126 -6.79 -4.75 -10.90
N THR A 127 -7.59 -5.38 -10.04
CA THR A 127 -7.62 -5.10 -8.60
C THR A 127 -6.34 -5.60 -7.94
N ILE A 128 -5.86 -6.78 -8.30
CA ILE A 128 -4.60 -7.34 -7.80
C ILE A 128 -3.44 -6.41 -8.13
N VAL A 129 -3.34 -5.96 -9.37
CA VAL A 129 -2.29 -5.00 -9.79
C VAL A 129 -2.35 -3.72 -8.96
N ARG A 130 -3.56 -3.19 -8.67
CA ARG A 130 -3.72 -2.01 -7.80
C ARG A 130 -3.22 -2.29 -6.37
N TYR A 131 -3.48 -3.48 -5.82
CA TYR A 131 -3.00 -3.88 -4.49
C TYR A 131 -1.48 -4.04 -4.47
N MET A 132 -0.91 -4.67 -5.50
CA MET A 132 0.53 -4.83 -5.66
C MET A 132 1.25 -3.48 -5.81
N LYS A 133 0.66 -2.52 -6.54
CA LYS A 133 1.19 -1.14 -6.61
C LYS A 133 1.19 -0.46 -5.23
N CYS A 134 0.15 -0.66 -4.41
CA CYS A 134 0.11 -0.15 -3.05
C CYS A 134 1.21 -0.78 -2.17
N PHE A 135 1.40 -2.08 -2.25
CA PHE A 135 2.45 -2.78 -1.52
C PHE A 135 3.85 -2.33 -1.97
N LYS A 136 4.07 -2.24 -3.29
CA LYS A 136 5.34 -1.77 -3.88
C LYS A 136 5.75 -0.37 -3.42
N LYS A 137 4.80 0.52 -3.14
CA LYS A 137 5.11 1.85 -2.59
C LYS A 137 5.89 1.75 -1.28
N PHE A 138 5.48 0.87 -0.36
CA PHE A 138 6.14 0.69 0.94
C PHE A 138 7.48 -0.03 0.82
N THR A 139 7.61 -1.01 -0.08
CA THR A 139 8.92 -1.64 -0.32
C THR A 139 9.91 -0.69 -0.98
N ASN A 140 9.47 0.17 -1.91
CA ASN A 140 10.32 1.21 -2.48
C ASN A 140 10.75 2.24 -1.43
N MET A 141 9.86 2.64 -0.53
CA MET A 141 10.20 3.50 0.61
C MET A 141 11.23 2.83 1.53
N ALA A 142 11.07 1.53 1.82
CA ALA A 142 12.01 0.77 2.64
C ALA A 142 13.38 0.64 1.97
N LEU A 143 13.43 0.50 0.64
CA LEU A 143 14.68 0.54 -0.13
C LEU A 143 15.36 1.91 -0.05
N ALA A 144 14.60 2.99 -0.26
CA ALA A 144 15.13 4.36 -0.18
C ALA A 144 15.65 4.73 1.22
N LYS A 145 15.08 4.13 2.27
CA LYS A 145 15.51 4.30 3.67
C LYS A 145 16.55 3.25 4.12
N GLU A 146 17.04 2.43 3.20
CA GLU A 146 18.02 1.36 3.46
C GLU A 146 17.58 0.32 4.50
N TRP A 147 16.25 0.14 4.69
CA TRP A 147 15.68 -0.88 5.57
C TRP A 147 15.71 -2.28 4.94
N MET A 148 15.96 -2.35 3.63
CA MET A 148 16.17 -3.59 2.88
C MET A 148 17.21 -3.37 1.78
N ARG A 149 17.93 -4.44 1.42
CA ARG A 149 19.01 -4.37 0.42
C ARG A 149 18.57 -4.74 -0.99
N LYS A 150 17.57 -5.61 -1.12
CA LYS A 150 17.10 -6.15 -2.40
C LYS A 150 15.64 -5.81 -2.61
N ASN A 151 15.28 -5.50 -3.85
CA ASN A 151 13.88 -5.24 -4.19
C ASN A 151 13.12 -6.58 -4.34
N PRO A 152 12.12 -6.88 -3.50
CA PRO A 152 11.36 -8.13 -3.60
C PRO A 152 10.46 -8.18 -4.85
N PHE A 153 10.19 -7.04 -5.48
CA PHE A 153 9.44 -6.96 -6.75
C PHE A 153 10.33 -7.12 -7.99
N TYR A 154 11.61 -7.44 -7.83
CA TYR A 154 12.48 -7.68 -8.97
C TYR A 154 11.96 -8.86 -9.80
N GLY A 155 11.77 -8.66 -11.11
CA GLY A 155 11.22 -9.67 -12.02
C GLY A 155 9.70 -9.88 -11.92
N TYR A 156 8.97 -9.21 -11.02
CA TYR A 156 7.51 -9.28 -10.96
C TYR A 156 6.87 -8.31 -11.96
N LYS A 157 6.17 -8.85 -12.96
CA LYS A 157 5.45 -8.07 -13.97
C LYS A 157 4.03 -7.75 -13.50
N MET A 158 3.66 -6.48 -13.54
CA MET A 158 2.31 -5.99 -13.22
C MET A 158 1.53 -5.74 -14.51
N GLU A 159 0.99 -6.80 -15.09
CA GLU A 159 0.20 -6.72 -16.32
C GLU A 159 -1.27 -6.48 -15.96
N GLN A 160 -1.87 -5.47 -16.56
CA GLN A 160 -3.30 -5.17 -16.43
C GLN A 160 -4.03 -5.73 -17.65
N ASP A 161 -5.24 -6.24 -17.41
CA ASP A 161 -6.13 -6.59 -18.50
C ASP A 161 -6.68 -5.30 -19.11
N GLU A 162 -6.68 -5.22 -20.43
CA GLU A 162 -7.38 -4.16 -21.14
C GLU A 162 -8.87 -4.31 -20.87
N THR A 163 -9.49 -3.21 -20.53
CA THR A 163 -10.95 -3.15 -20.38
C THR A 163 -11.50 -2.36 -21.54
N ASP A 164 -12.19 -3.05 -22.44
CA ASP A 164 -12.96 -2.38 -23.46
C ASP A 164 -14.11 -1.61 -22.81
N PRO A 165 -14.11 -0.28 -22.88
CA PRO A 165 -15.21 0.50 -22.33
C PRO A 165 -16.48 0.19 -23.10
N VAL A 166 -17.49 -0.31 -22.41
CA VAL A 166 -18.83 -0.44 -23.00
C VAL A 166 -19.38 0.97 -23.18
N PHE A 167 -19.70 1.33 -24.39
CA PHE A 167 -20.33 2.60 -24.73
C PHE A 167 -21.73 2.36 -25.34
N LEU A 168 -22.62 3.32 -25.15
CA LEU A 168 -23.93 3.28 -25.76
C LEU A 168 -23.85 3.70 -27.23
N THR A 169 -24.49 2.93 -28.10
CA THR A 169 -24.75 3.35 -29.47
C THR A 169 -25.73 4.52 -29.49
N TYR A 170 -25.80 5.23 -30.61
CA TYR A 170 -26.74 6.36 -30.76
C TYR A 170 -28.19 5.92 -30.56
N ASP A 171 -28.58 4.76 -31.06
CA ASP A 171 -29.93 4.20 -30.94
C ASP A 171 -30.28 3.84 -29.51
N GLU A 172 -29.31 3.28 -28.77
CA GLU A 172 -29.47 2.99 -27.34
C GLU A 172 -29.60 4.29 -26.54
N LEU A 173 -28.81 5.32 -26.87
CA LEU A 173 -28.92 6.63 -26.26
C LEU A 173 -30.31 7.27 -26.50
N GLN A 174 -30.81 7.18 -27.74
CA GLN A 174 -32.17 7.62 -28.08
C GLN A 174 -33.24 6.88 -27.28
N THR A 175 -33.05 5.59 -27.07
CA THR A 175 -33.97 4.75 -26.28
C THR A 175 -33.98 5.22 -24.83
N VAL A 176 -32.80 5.50 -24.24
CA VAL A 176 -32.66 6.05 -22.90
C VAL A 176 -33.35 7.42 -22.77
N MET A 177 -33.20 8.30 -23.78
CA MET A 177 -33.83 9.62 -23.81
C MET A 177 -35.36 9.55 -23.76
N LYS A 178 -35.95 8.63 -24.54
CA LYS A 178 -37.43 8.47 -24.65
C LYS A 178 -38.03 7.74 -23.47
N LYS A 179 -37.25 7.04 -22.64
CA LYS A 179 -37.73 6.25 -21.55
C LYS A 179 -38.26 7.12 -20.42
N LYS A 180 -39.52 6.91 -20.05
CA LYS A 180 -40.15 7.52 -18.88
C LYS A 180 -39.90 6.67 -17.65
N PHE A 181 -39.51 7.28 -16.54
CA PHE A 181 -39.30 6.61 -15.28
C PHE A 181 -40.39 6.99 -14.29
N THR A 182 -40.85 6.04 -13.50
CA THR A 182 -41.82 6.27 -12.40
C THR A 182 -41.20 7.02 -11.23
N ILE A 183 -39.87 7.02 -11.12
CA ILE A 183 -39.15 7.67 -10.02
C ILE A 183 -38.51 8.96 -10.55
N PRO A 184 -38.92 10.16 -10.06
CA PRO A 184 -38.41 11.45 -10.56
C PRO A 184 -36.91 11.61 -10.49
N ARG A 185 -36.26 10.97 -9.49
CA ARG A 185 -34.81 10.96 -9.36
C ARG A 185 -34.10 10.29 -10.54
N LEU A 186 -34.70 9.24 -11.11
CA LEU A 186 -34.12 8.53 -12.25
C LEU A 186 -34.28 9.34 -13.55
N GLU A 187 -35.34 10.14 -13.68
CA GLU A 187 -35.49 11.06 -14.80
C GLU A 187 -34.39 12.12 -14.78
N LEU A 188 -34.15 12.73 -13.61
CA LEU A 188 -33.08 13.70 -13.45
C LEU A 188 -31.68 13.08 -13.80
N VAL A 189 -31.40 11.86 -13.34
CA VAL A 189 -30.14 11.16 -13.67
C VAL A 189 -30.03 10.92 -15.17
N ARG A 190 -31.13 10.49 -15.83
CA ARG A 190 -31.18 10.34 -17.29
C ARG A 190 -30.86 11.66 -18.01
N ASP A 191 -31.51 12.74 -17.60
CA ASP A 191 -31.37 14.04 -18.28
C ASP A 191 -29.96 14.60 -18.13
N VAL A 192 -29.35 14.47 -16.93
CA VAL A 192 -27.95 14.83 -16.70
C VAL A 192 -27.00 13.98 -17.54
N PHE A 193 -27.26 12.68 -17.63
CA PHE A 193 -26.44 11.75 -18.43
C PHE A 193 -26.53 12.09 -19.94
N VAL A 194 -27.75 12.27 -20.45
CA VAL A 194 -27.98 12.65 -21.85
C VAL A 194 -27.32 13.99 -22.18
N PHE A 195 -27.49 14.98 -21.31
CA PHE A 195 -26.83 16.28 -21.48
C PHE A 195 -25.31 16.13 -21.54
N ALA A 196 -24.71 15.32 -20.65
CA ALA A 196 -23.27 15.07 -20.68
C ALA A 196 -22.81 14.39 -21.98
N CYS A 197 -23.60 13.45 -22.52
CA CYS A 197 -23.30 12.79 -23.79
C CYS A 197 -23.24 13.76 -24.98
N PHE A 198 -24.18 14.73 -25.04
CA PHE A 198 -24.23 15.70 -26.15
C PHE A 198 -23.26 16.87 -26.00
N THR A 199 -22.93 17.27 -24.79
CA THR A 199 -22.03 18.41 -24.55
C THR A 199 -20.58 18.01 -24.38
N PHE A 200 -20.25 16.71 -24.39
CA PHE A 200 -18.90 16.17 -24.08
C PHE A 200 -18.35 16.65 -22.72
N LEU A 201 -19.19 17.18 -21.87
CA LEU A 201 -18.81 17.59 -20.51
C LEU A 201 -18.60 16.34 -19.67
N ALA A 202 -17.35 16.03 -19.39
CA ALA A 202 -17.04 14.97 -18.44
C ALA A 202 -17.73 15.25 -17.11
N LEU A 203 -18.37 14.22 -16.52
CA LEU A 203 -19.09 14.28 -15.24
C LEU A 203 -18.19 14.61 -14.02
N VAL A 204 -17.09 15.31 -14.23
CA VAL A 204 -16.11 15.67 -13.20
C VAL A 204 -16.66 16.71 -12.21
N ASN A 205 -17.69 17.48 -12.59
CA ASN A 205 -18.34 18.49 -11.73
C ASN A 205 -19.86 18.31 -11.63
N ASN A 206 -20.29 17.16 -11.12
CA ASN A 206 -21.70 16.85 -10.88
C ASN A 206 -22.48 17.95 -10.11
N SER A 207 -21.80 18.69 -9.21
CA SER A 207 -22.47 19.71 -8.39
C SER A 207 -22.88 20.95 -9.18
N LEU A 208 -22.10 21.35 -10.19
CA LEU A 208 -22.41 22.54 -10.99
C LEU A 208 -23.53 22.24 -12.00
N ILE A 209 -23.46 21.09 -12.66
CA ILE A 209 -24.48 20.65 -13.65
C ILE A 209 -25.81 20.41 -12.96
N ILE A 210 -25.84 19.80 -11.79
CA ILE A 210 -27.05 19.57 -11.01
C ILE A 210 -27.64 20.90 -10.51
N ARG A 211 -26.82 21.88 -10.13
CA ARG A 211 -27.28 23.23 -9.76
C ARG A 211 -27.88 23.98 -10.96
N THR A 212 -27.23 23.92 -12.12
CA THR A 212 -27.73 24.59 -13.34
C THR A 212 -29.04 23.98 -13.83
N LEU A 213 -29.15 22.65 -13.80
CA LEU A 213 -30.39 21.94 -14.14
C LEU A 213 -31.53 22.21 -13.13
N LYS A 214 -31.22 22.31 -11.83
CA LYS A 214 -32.20 22.70 -10.82
C LYS A 214 -32.74 24.15 -11.03
N MET A 215 -31.88 25.05 -11.51
CA MET A 215 -32.32 26.43 -11.85
C MET A 215 -33.11 26.50 -13.16
N ALA A 216 -32.94 25.55 -14.06
CA ALA A 216 -33.68 25.50 -15.34
C ALA A 216 -35.02 24.75 -15.25
N ILE A 217 -35.30 24.07 -14.13
CA ILE A 217 -36.53 23.28 -13.88
C ILE A 217 -37.50 24.04 -12.95
N ASN A 218 -37.03 25.11 -12.26
CA ASN A 218 -37.84 26.07 -11.52
C ASN A 218 -38.15 27.33 -12.38
#